data_a9fd773041e9f913aea53234c2287254
#
_entry.id   a9fd773041e9f913aea53234c2287254
#
_cell.length_a   1.000
_cell.length_b   1.000
_cell.length_c   1.000
_cell.angle_alpha   90.00
_cell.angle_beta   90.00
_cell.angle_gamma   90.00
#
_symmetry.space_group_name_H-M   'P 1'
#
loop_
_entity.id
_entity.type
_entity.pdbx_description
1 polymer ?
#
loop_
_entity_poly.entity_id
_entity_poly.type
_entity_poly.pdbx_seq_one_letter_code
_entity_poly.pdbx_strand_id
1 'polypeptide(L)' 'GDMQLTFADVSFSTWATWLAGIERELGARTASVVINGKDATPGNVDVELALRLARK' A
#
# COMPACT_ATOMS: atom_id res chain seq x y z
N GLY A 1 -1.42 15.61 6.41
CA GLY A 1 -1.46 14.56 7.38
C GLY A 1 -1.06 13.22 6.83
N ASP A 2 -0.84 12.32 7.73
CA ASP A 2 -0.47 10.96 7.37
C ASP A 2 -1.69 10.06 7.41
N MET A 3 -1.73 9.11 6.49
CA MET A 3 -2.80 8.14 6.42
C MET A 3 -2.21 6.75 6.55
N GLN A 4 -2.76 5.96 7.46
CA GLN A 4 -2.31 4.60 7.65
C GLN A 4 -3.34 3.62 7.14
N LEU A 5 -2.88 2.67 6.32
CA LEU A 5 -3.74 1.68 5.72
C LEU A 5 -3.15 0.29 5.97
N THR A 6 -4.01 -0.65 6.27
CA THR A 6 -3.59 -2.04 6.49
C THR A 6 -4.39 -2.93 5.56
N PHE A 7 -3.67 -3.78 4.86
CA PHE A 7 -4.27 -4.75 3.96
C PHE A 7 -3.89 -6.15 4.41
N ALA A 8 -4.86 -7.04 4.42
CA ALA A 8 -4.60 -8.42 4.81
C ALA A 8 -4.96 -9.34 3.65
N ASP A 9 -4.04 -10.25 3.31
CA ASP A 9 -4.29 -11.30 2.32
C ASP A 9 -4.71 -10.73 0.96
N VAL A 10 -3.91 -9.78 0.45
CA VAL A 10 -4.19 -9.14 -0.83
C VAL A 10 -3.18 -9.59 -1.88
N SER A 11 -3.62 -9.59 -3.15
CA SER A 11 -2.72 -9.86 -4.26
C SER A 11 -1.73 -8.72 -4.39
N PHE A 12 -0.44 -9.06 -4.37
CA PHE A 12 0.60 -8.04 -4.42
C PHE A 12 0.52 -7.21 -5.70
N SER A 13 0.32 -7.85 -6.84
CA SER A 13 0.28 -7.12 -8.10
C SER A 13 -0.93 -6.18 -8.18
N THR A 14 -2.09 -6.61 -7.69
CA THR A 14 -3.27 -5.77 -7.65
C THR A 14 -3.05 -4.59 -6.71
N TRP A 15 -2.47 -4.86 -5.54
CA TRP A 15 -2.20 -3.81 -4.56
C TRP A 15 -1.22 -2.78 -5.10
N ALA A 16 -0.16 -3.24 -5.77
CA ALA A 16 0.85 -2.34 -6.31
C ALA A 16 0.26 -1.42 -7.37
N THR A 17 -0.62 -1.95 -8.22
CA THR A 17 -1.30 -1.16 -9.24
C THR A 17 -2.21 -0.11 -8.59
N TRP A 18 -2.93 -0.51 -7.54
CA TRP A 18 -3.79 0.40 -6.79
C TRP A 18 -2.97 1.54 -6.18
N LEU A 19 -1.83 1.19 -5.57
CA LEU A 19 -0.99 2.20 -4.92
C LEU A 19 -0.48 3.22 -5.93
N ALA A 20 -0.05 2.77 -7.09
CA ALA A 20 0.43 3.67 -8.12
C ALA A 20 -0.67 4.65 -8.56
N GLY A 21 -1.91 4.16 -8.67
CA GLY A 21 -3.04 5.01 -9.02
C GLY A 21 -3.33 6.05 -7.94
N ILE A 22 -3.31 5.63 -6.69
CA ILE A 22 -3.56 6.53 -5.55
C ILE A 22 -2.51 7.63 -5.49
N GLU A 23 -1.23 7.26 -5.66
CA GLU A 23 -0.17 8.26 -5.62
C GLU A 23 -0.34 9.32 -6.71
N ARG A 24 -0.77 8.89 -7.89
CA ARG A 24 -0.98 9.82 -9.00
C ARG A 24 -2.16 10.73 -8.76
N GLU A 25 -3.27 10.19 -8.29
CA GLU A 25 -4.51 10.95 -8.17
C GLU A 25 -4.49 11.91 -6.99
N LEU A 26 -3.93 11.47 -5.88
CA LEU A 26 -3.96 12.27 -4.65
C LEU A 26 -2.68 13.06 -4.42
N GLY A 27 -1.65 12.81 -5.22
CA GLY A 27 -0.35 13.41 -4.98
C GLY A 27 0.26 12.92 -3.68
N ALA A 28 -0.15 11.73 -3.23
CA ALA A 28 0.35 11.16 -1.99
C ALA A 28 1.71 10.53 -2.22
N ARG A 29 2.48 10.45 -1.15
CA ARG A 29 3.77 9.76 -1.18
C ARG A 29 3.77 8.66 -0.14
N THR A 30 4.41 7.56 -0.49
CA THR A 30 4.59 6.47 0.46
C THR A 30 5.62 6.88 1.49
N ALA A 31 5.20 7.03 2.74
CA ALA A 31 6.10 7.35 3.84
C ALA A 31 6.80 6.10 4.34
N SER A 32 6.05 5.01 4.45
CA SER A 32 6.64 3.73 4.80
C SER A 32 5.72 2.61 4.32
N VAL A 33 6.30 1.45 4.09
CA VAL A 33 5.54 0.27 3.71
C VAL A 33 6.22 -0.96 4.30
N VAL A 34 5.41 -1.84 4.86
CA VAL A 34 5.87 -3.14 5.36
C VAL A 34 5.04 -4.20 4.66
N ILE A 35 5.73 -5.13 4.03
CA ILE A 35 5.08 -6.21 3.28
C ILE A 35 5.50 -7.54 3.87
N ASN A 36 4.53 -8.35 4.26
CA ASN A 36 4.78 -9.68 4.79
C ASN A 36 4.14 -10.71 3.86
N GLY A 37 4.94 -11.64 3.38
CA GLY A 37 4.44 -12.70 2.52
C GLY A 37 3.60 -13.70 3.29
N LYS A 38 2.69 -14.36 2.57
CA LYS A 38 1.85 -15.39 3.13
C LYS A 38 2.29 -16.75 2.61
N ASP A 39 2.67 -17.63 3.51
CA ASP A 39 3.10 -18.97 3.11
C ASP A 39 1.93 -19.80 2.58
N ALA A 40 0.76 -19.64 3.18
CA ALA A 40 -0.39 -20.45 2.83
C ALA A 40 -0.99 -20.05 1.49
N THR A 41 -0.79 -18.80 1.06
CA THR A 41 -1.39 -18.29 -0.18
C THR A 41 -0.31 -17.57 -0.99
N PRO A 42 0.44 -18.30 -1.83
CA PRO A 42 1.48 -17.68 -2.65
C PRO A 42 0.91 -16.56 -3.52
N GLY A 43 1.65 -15.46 -3.60
CA GLY A 43 1.21 -14.29 -4.37
C GLY A 43 0.43 -13.29 -3.57
N ASN A 44 -0.07 -13.68 -2.39
CA ASN A 44 -0.78 -12.76 -1.51
C ASN A 44 0.12 -12.30 -0.38
N VAL A 45 -0.13 -11.10 0.11
CA VAL A 45 0.70 -10.49 1.14
C VAL A 45 -0.16 -9.70 2.11
N ASP A 46 0.40 -9.49 3.30
CA ASP A 46 -0.14 -8.51 4.24
C ASP A 46 0.69 -7.24 4.10
N VAL A 47 0.03 -6.11 4.04
CA VAL A 47 0.71 -4.83 3.82
C VAL A 47 0.29 -3.83 4.89
N GLU A 48 1.27 -3.14 5.45
CA GLU A 48 1.03 -1.97 6.28
C GLU A 48 1.64 -0.78 5.57
N LEU A 49 0.80 0.19 5.27
CA LEU A 49 1.18 1.31 4.43
C LEU A 49 0.90 2.63 5.14
N ALA A 50 1.89 3.50 5.16
CA ALA A 50 1.70 4.85 5.63
C ALA A 50 1.92 5.80 4.46
N LEU A 51 0.92 6.60 4.17
CA LEU A 51 0.97 7.59 3.10
C LEU A 51 1.03 8.99 3.69
N ARG A 52 1.82 9.83 3.05
CA ARG A 52 1.86 11.24 3.38
C ARG A 52 1.23 12.01 2.25
N LEU A 53 0.16 12.72 2.54
CA LEU A 53 -0.53 13.51 1.54
C LEU A 53 0.22 14.81 1.30
N ALA A 54 0.37 15.16 0.02
CA ALA A 54 0.97 16.42 -0.34
C ALA A 54 -0.01 17.54 0.00
N ARG A 55 0.48 18.57 0.66
CA ARG A 55 -0.33 19.73 1.02
C ARG A 55 0.35 20.99 0.58
N LYS A 56 -0.47 21.94 0.27
CA LYS A 56 0.04 23.26 -0.10
C LYS A 56 -0.16 24.24 1.00
#